data_fab368472c0e2827f26b300dcd3ff91c
#
_entry.id   fab368472c0e2827f26b300dcd3ff91c
#
_cell.length_a   1.000
_cell.length_b   1.000
_cell.length_c   1.000
_cell.angle_alpha   90.00
_cell.angle_beta   90.00
_cell.angle_gamma   90.00
#
_symmetry.space_group_name_H-M   'P 1'
#
loop_
_entity.id
_entity.type
_entity.pdbx_description
1 polymer ?
#
loop_
_entity_poly.entity_id
_entity_poly.type
_entity_poly.pdbx_seq_one_letter_code
_entity_poly.pdbx_strand_id
1 'polypeptide(L)'
;MKTYTEKIKLQTKNEFDFIDLTERVSEIVEKSRIKNGLVNIQTLHTTCSLFLNENEPLLLEDFKNHLRKLSSKDLNYNHDDFTRRTVNICDNECKNGHSHCLALNLPANLTLNLIGGQIQLGQWQRVFLVELDYSRPREVQIQILGE
;
A
#
# COMPACT_ATOMS: atom_id res chain seq x y z
N MET A 1 -7.01 -23.60 -14.34
CA MET A 1 -6.66 -22.41 -13.52
C MET A 1 -5.29 -21.93 -13.95
N LYS A 2 -5.15 -20.65 -14.25
CA LYS A 2 -3.88 -19.98 -14.63
C LYS A 2 -3.43 -19.04 -13.50
N THR A 3 -2.14 -18.75 -13.45
CA THR A 3 -1.57 -17.76 -12.56
C THR A 3 -0.72 -16.78 -13.36
N TYR A 4 -0.76 -15.51 -12.97
CA TYR A 4 0.12 -14.47 -13.50
C TYR A 4 0.62 -13.61 -12.34
N THR A 5 1.90 -13.26 -12.33
CA THR A 5 2.50 -12.45 -11.27
C THR A 5 3.38 -11.37 -11.86
N GLU A 6 3.21 -10.13 -11.42
CA GLU A 6 4.04 -9.00 -11.79
C GLU A 6 4.25 -8.09 -10.57
N LYS A 7 5.33 -7.30 -10.55
CA LYS A 7 5.60 -6.32 -9.48
C LYS A 7 5.54 -4.90 -10.04
N ILE A 8 4.87 -4.04 -9.30
CA ILE A 8 4.93 -2.60 -9.47
C ILE A 8 6.07 -2.07 -8.59
N LYS A 9 7.09 -1.48 -9.21
CA LYS A 9 8.17 -0.77 -8.50
C LYS A 9 7.93 0.72 -8.61
N LEU A 10 8.09 1.44 -7.51
CA LEU A 10 7.88 2.89 -7.46
C LEU A 10 8.73 3.53 -6.36
N GLN A 11 8.95 4.83 -6.49
CA GLN A 11 9.58 5.67 -5.48
C GLN A 11 8.51 6.59 -4.90
N THR A 12 8.29 6.51 -3.58
CA THR A 12 7.42 7.44 -2.86
C THR A 12 8.14 8.77 -2.63
N LYS A 13 7.40 9.84 -2.36
CA LYS A 13 7.95 11.20 -2.21
C LYS A 13 8.12 11.61 -0.74
N ASN A 14 7.15 11.30 0.08
CA ASN A 14 7.08 11.74 1.48
C ASN A 14 6.05 10.91 2.26
N GLU A 15 6.00 11.14 3.57
CA GLU A 15 4.92 10.61 4.43
C GLU A 15 3.55 11.06 3.89
N PHE A 16 2.59 10.13 3.88
CA PHE A 16 1.24 10.31 3.30
C PHE A 16 1.25 10.66 1.81
N ASP A 17 2.20 10.09 1.06
CA ASP A 17 2.11 10.06 -0.40
C ASP A 17 1.07 9.01 -0.79
N PHE A 18 -0.08 9.46 -1.27
CA PHE A 18 -1.17 8.59 -1.75
C PHE A 18 -1.00 8.37 -3.25
N ILE A 19 -0.65 7.15 -3.63
CA ILE A 19 -0.35 6.80 -5.01
C ILE A 19 -1.47 5.92 -5.55
N ASP A 20 -2.20 6.43 -6.55
CA ASP A 20 -3.24 5.68 -7.25
C ASP A 20 -2.58 4.66 -8.18
N LEU A 21 -2.82 3.39 -7.91
CA LEU A 21 -2.29 2.25 -8.66
C LEU A 21 -3.30 1.64 -9.64
N THR A 22 -4.52 2.16 -9.70
CA THR A 22 -5.65 1.52 -10.40
C THR A 22 -5.32 1.20 -11.85
N GLU A 23 -4.80 2.17 -12.60
CA GLU A 23 -4.49 1.97 -14.02
C GLU A 23 -3.35 0.95 -14.20
N ARG A 24 -2.31 1.02 -13.35
CA ARG A 24 -1.20 0.05 -13.40
C ARG A 24 -1.64 -1.37 -13.10
N VAL A 25 -2.56 -1.55 -12.15
CA VAL A 25 -3.16 -2.86 -11.85
C VAL A 25 -3.99 -3.35 -13.02
N SER A 26 -4.79 -2.47 -13.64
CA SER A 26 -5.60 -2.79 -14.83
C SER A 26 -4.74 -3.23 -16.02
N GLU A 27 -3.63 -2.55 -16.28
CA GLU A 27 -2.65 -2.92 -17.33
C GLU A 27 -2.05 -4.32 -17.09
N ILE A 28 -1.74 -4.65 -15.81
CA ILE A 28 -1.20 -5.97 -15.44
C ILE A 28 -2.28 -7.05 -15.63
N VAL A 29 -3.52 -6.75 -15.30
CA VAL A 29 -4.67 -7.65 -15.56
C VAL A 29 -4.81 -7.92 -17.04
N GLU A 30 -4.76 -6.89 -17.88
CA GLU A 30 -4.84 -7.04 -19.34
C GLU A 30 -3.72 -7.93 -19.89
N LYS A 31 -2.48 -7.69 -19.46
CA LYS A 31 -1.31 -8.52 -19.83
C LYS A 31 -1.48 -9.98 -19.44
N SER A 32 -2.12 -10.28 -18.32
CA SER A 32 -2.34 -11.65 -17.84
C SER A 32 -3.21 -12.50 -18.76
N ARG A 33 -4.09 -11.86 -19.53
CA ARG A 33 -5.13 -12.49 -20.36
C ARG A 33 -6.10 -13.39 -19.59
N ILE A 34 -6.11 -13.33 -18.27
CA ILE A 34 -7.08 -14.02 -17.42
C ILE A 34 -8.35 -13.20 -17.40
N LYS A 35 -9.50 -13.86 -17.59
CA LYS A 35 -10.79 -13.18 -17.70
C LYS A 35 -11.61 -13.21 -16.42
N ASN A 36 -11.59 -14.34 -15.72
CA ASN A 36 -12.39 -14.50 -14.50
C ASN A 36 -11.54 -15.08 -13.39
N GLY A 37 -11.65 -14.52 -12.19
CA GLY A 37 -10.84 -14.96 -11.06
C GLY A 37 -10.68 -13.90 -9.98
N LEU A 38 -9.49 -13.86 -9.38
CA LEU A 38 -9.13 -12.95 -8.32
C LEU A 38 -7.79 -12.25 -8.65
N VAL A 39 -7.71 -10.99 -8.27
CA VAL A 39 -6.47 -10.19 -8.29
C VAL A 39 -6.10 -9.90 -6.85
N ASN A 40 -4.97 -10.44 -6.39
CA ASN A 40 -4.38 -10.08 -5.11
C ASN A 40 -3.29 -9.02 -5.32
N ILE A 41 -3.36 -7.94 -4.57
CA ILE A 41 -2.45 -6.80 -4.58
C ILE A 41 -1.82 -6.73 -3.20
N GLN A 42 -0.52 -6.86 -3.07
CA GLN A 42 0.17 -6.95 -1.78
C GLN A 42 1.37 -6.03 -1.73
N THR A 43 1.47 -5.19 -0.67
CA THR A 43 2.73 -4.50 -0.36
C THR A 43 3.71 -5.47 0.30
N LEU A 44 4.99 -5.33 -0.01
CA LEU A 44 6.07 -6.15 0.56
C LEU A 44 6.83 -5.40 1.67
N HIS A 45 6.20 -4.40 2.27
CA HIS A 45 6.83 -3.50 3.24
C HIS A 45 5.96 -3.32 4.48
N THR A 46 6.59 -3.01 5.60
CA THR A 46 5.96 -2.88 6.92
C THR A 46 5.52 -1.45 7.26
N THR A 47 5.88 -0.46 6.45
CA THR A 47 5.60 0.96 6.68
C THR A 47 4.93 1.65 5.51
N CYS A 48 4.25 0.89 4.67
CA CYS A 48 3.27 1.37 3.70
C CYS A 48 2.10 0.39 3.64
N SER A 49 0.97 0.83 3.15
CA SER A 49 -0.26 0.04 3.14
C SER A 49 -1.08 0.27 1.87
N LEU A 50 -2.06 -0.58 1.66
CA LEU A 50 -2.98 -0.52 0.52
C LEU A 50 -4.40 -0.24 1.02
N PHE A 51 -5.22 0.45 0.22
CA PHE A 51 -6.64 0.61 0.52
C PHE A 51 -7.45 0.95 -0.74
N LEU A 52 -8.76 0.82 -0.64
CA LEU A 52 -9.72 1.25 -1.66
C LEU A 52 -10.45 2.49 -1.15
N ASN A 53 -10.43 3.58 -1.90
CA ASN A 53 -11.25 4.75 -1.62
C ASN A 53 -11.31 5.67 -2.84
N GLU A 54 -12.00 6.78 -2.70
CA GLU A 54 -12.12 7.82 -3.72
C GLU A 54 -10.83 8.63 -3.85
N ASN A 55 -10.43 8.97 -5.08
CA ASN A 55 -9.32 9.87 -5.36
C ASN A 55 -9.85 11.30 -5.53
N GLU A 56 -10.01 12.02 -4.41
CA GLU A 56 -10.47 13.40 -4.38
C GLU A 56 -9.52 14.22 -3.48
N PRO A 57 -8.98 15.36 -3.96
CA PRO A 57 -7.91 16.09 -3.26
C PRO A 57 -8.22 16.50 -1.81
N LEU A 58 -9.44 16.97 -1.51
CA LEU A 58 -9.81 17.37 -0.16
C LEU A 58 -9.99 16.17 0.76
N LEU A 59 -10.52 15.06 0.24
CA LEU A 59 -10.64 13.80 0.97
C LEU A 59 -9.25 13.23 1.30
N LEU A 60 -8.27 13.36 0.41
CA LEU A 60 -6.89 12.94 0.69
C LEU A 60 -6.25 13.78 1.82
N GLU A 61 -6.59 15.07 1.94
CA GLU A 61 -6.19 15.89 3.09
C GLU A 61 -6.86 15.41 4.39
N ASP A 62 -8.13 15.04 4.33
CA ASP A 62 -8.83 14.44 5.48
C ASP A 62 -8.19 13.13 5.92
N PHE A 63 -7.76 12.27 4.98
CA PHE A 63 -7.02 11.04 5.28
C PHE A 63 -5.70 11.32 6.00
N LYS A 64 -4.92 12.31 5.55
CA LYS A 64 -3.69 12.73 6.25
C LYS A 64 -3.97 13.15 7.68
N ASN A 65 -4.99 13.98 7.87
CA ASN A 65 -5.37 14.48 9.20
C ASN A 65 -5.87 13.35 10.11
N HIS A 66 -6.60 12.39 9.55
CA HIS A 66 -7.07 11.21 10.28
C HIS A 66 -5.90 10.32 10.70
N LEU A 67 -4.99 9.99 9.79
CA LEU A 67 -3.83 9.13 10.06
C LEU A 67 -2.90 9.76 11.10
N ARG A 68 -2.65 11.08 11.04
CA ARG A 68 -1.85 11.80 12.06
C ARG A 68 -2.42 11.68 13.47
N LYS A 69 -3.76 11.63 13.59
CA LYS A 69 -4.43 11.44 14.89
C LYS A 69 -4.34 10.02 15.41
N LEU A 70 -4.30 9.03 14.52
CA LEU A 70 -4.20 7.62 14.93
C LEU A 70 -2.82 7.28 15.52
N SER A 71 -1.76 7.80 14.93
CA SER A 71 -0.40 7.54 15.40
C SER A 71 0.51 8.71 15.04
N SER A 72 0.60 9.69 15.96
CA SER A 72 1.44 10.87 15.77
C SER A 72 2.91 10.51 15.87
N LYS A 73 3.74 11.05 14.98
CA LYS A 73 5.20 10.92 15.06
C LYS A 73 5.84 11.71 16.21
N ASP A 74 5.07 12.58 16.86
CA ASP A 74 5.52 13.34 18.03
C ASP A 74 5.44 12.55 19.33
N LEU A 75 4.88 11.33 19.29
CA LEU A 75 4.85 10.42 20.44
C LEU A 75 6.15 9.62 20.56
N ASN A 76 6.41 9.12 21.76
CA ASN A 76 7.54 8.23 22.00
C ASN A 76 7.17 6.78 21.67
N TYR A 77 7.96 6.15 20.82
CA TYR A 77 7.83 4.75 20.45
C TYR A 77 9.03 3.95 20.93
N ASN A 78 8.80 2.81 21.56
CA ASN A 78 9.89 1.92 21.99
C ASN A 78 10.74 1.43 20.80
N HIS A 79 10.14 1.31 19.63
CA HIS A 79 10.83 0.97 18.37
C HIS A 79 11.94 1.97 18.00
N ASP A 80 11.79 3.22 18.40
CA ASP A 80 12.70 4.34 18.10
C ASP A 80 13.78 4.53 19.16
N ASP A 81 13.79 3.70 20.21
CA ASP A 81 14.84 3.70 21.23
C ASP A 81 16.00 2.78 20.80
N PHE A 82 16.90 3.34 20.02
CA PHE A 82 18.06 2.62 19.49
C PHE A 82 19.10 2.23 20.56
N THR A 83 18.92 2.66 21.80
CA THR A 83 19.77 2.20 22.94
C THR A 83 19.30 0.87 23.50
N ARG A 84 18.02 0.54 23.32
CA ARG A 84 17.37 -0.68 23.81
C ARG A 84 17.10 -1.69 22.71
N ARG A 85 16.80 -1.21 21.52
CA ARG A 85 16.52 -2.06 20.36
C ARG A 85 17.82 -2.65 19.80
N THR A 86 17.85 -3.98 19.68
CA THR A 86 19.02 -4.74 19.23
C THR A 86 18.74 -5.64 18.02
N VAL A 87 17.49 -5.66 17.52
CA VAL A 87 17.04 -6.57 16.46
C VAL A 87 16.53 -5.76 15.27
N ASN A 88 16.83 -6.22 14.05
CA ASN A 88 16.37 -5.61 12.79
C ASN A 88 16.72 -4.12 12.69
N ILE A 89 17.92 -3.74 13.08
CA ILE A 89 18.43 -2.38 12.95
C ILE A 89 19.24 -2.30 11.65
N CYS A 90 18.98 -1.26 10.85
CA CYS A 90 19.77 -0.92 9.67
C CYS A 90 20.67 0.29 9.96
N ASP A 91 21.80 0.39 9.23
CA ASP A 91 22.65 1.56 9.29
C ASP A 91 21.86 2.82 8.89
N ASN A 92 22.02 3.91 9.65
CA ASN A 92 21.32 5.17 9.43
C ASN A 92 19.77 5.08 9.48
N GLU A 93 19.24 4.17 10.28
CA GLU A 93 17.79 4.04 10.47
C GLU A 93 17.17 5.30 11.08
N CYS A 94 16.07 5.77 10.50
CA CYS A 94 15.27 6.87 11.03
C CYS A 94 14.21 6.35 12.00
N LYS A 95 13.78 7.20 12.93
CA LYS A 95 12.66 6.93 13.81
C LYS A 95 11.37 6.79 13.02
N ASN A 96 10.73 5.64 13.09
CA ASN A 96 9.51 5.33 12.32
C ASN A 96 8.52 4.41 13.04
N GLY A 97 8.58 4.34 14.36
CA GLY A 97 7.65 3.55 15.16
C GLY A 97 6.18 3.93 14.89
N HIS A 98 5.90 5.21 14.67
CA HIS A 98 4.57 5.68 14.27
C HIS A 98 4.08 5.04 12.97
N SER A 99 4.96 4.88 11.97
CA SER A 99 4.62 4.31 10.67
C SER A 99 4.22 2.83 10.78
N HIS A 100 4.93 2.07 11.61
CA HIS A 100 4.57 0.69 11.91
C HIS A 100 3.21 0.60 12.63
N CYS A 101 2.94 1.50 13.57
CA CYS A 101 1.65 1.56 14.26
C CYS A 101 0.50 1.96 13.33
N LEU A 102 0.74 2.87 12.38
CA LEU A 102 -0.24 3.22 11.34
C LEU A 102 -0.56 2.02 10.46
N ALA A 103 0.46 1.25 10.04
CA ALA A 103 0.27 0.08 9.20
C ALA A 103 -0.59 -1.01 9.83
N LEU A 104 -0.71 -1.07 11.16
CA LEU A 104 -1.64 -1.99 11.85
C LEU A 104 -3.12 -1.68 11.56
N ASN A 105 -3.45 -0.45 11.17
CA ASN A 105 -4.83 -0.02 10.94
C ASN A 105 -5.25 -0.11 9.47
N LEU A 106 -4.33 -0.43 8.57
CA LEU A 106 -4.56 -0.48 7.14
C LEU A 106 -4.14 -1.85 6.58
N PRO A 107 -4.80 -2.36 5.54
CA PRO A 107 -4.45 -3.65 4.99
C PRO A 107 -3.09 -3.64 4.27
N ALA A 108 -2.35 -4.75 4.42
CA ALA A 108 -1.13 -5.00 3.65
C ALA A 108 -1.42 -5.59 2.26
N ASN A 109 -2.64 -6.07 2.05
CA ASN A 109 -3.09 -6.62 0.77
C ASN A 109 -4.57 -6.34 0.51
N LEU A 110 -4.92 -6.36 -0.76
CA LEU A 110 -6.30 -6.28 -1.25
C LEU A 110 -6.55 -7.46 -2.18
N THR A 111 -7.74 -8.03 -2.12
CA THR A 111 -8.19 -9.02 -3.09
C THR A 111 -9.44 -8.50 -3.79
N LEU A 112 -9.38 -8.42 -5.12
CA LEU A 112 -10.44 -7.91 -5.96
C LEU A 112 -10.97 -9.00 -6.88
N ASN A 113 -12.26 -8.96 -7.17
CA ASN A 113 -12.87 -9.81 -8.18
C ASN A 113 -12.40 -9.37 -9.57
N LEU A 114 -12.10 -10.36 -10.41
CA LEU A 114 -11.79 -10.18 -11.83
C LEU A 114 -12.93 -10.85 -12.63
N ILE A 115 -13.66 -10.05 -13.40
CA ILE A 115 -14.79 -10.51 -14.21
C ILE A 115 -14.67 -9.91 -15.62
N GLY A 116 -14.72 -10.76 -16.64
CA GLY A 116 -14.61 -10.32 -18.03
C GLY A 116 -13.29 -9.64 -18.37
N GLY A 117 -12.22 -9.88 -17.62
CA GLY A 117 -10.91 -9.25 -17.80
C GLY A 117 -10.79 -7.85 -17.16
N GLN A 118 -11.71 -7.50 -16.26
CA GLN A 118 -11.73 -6.21 -15.57
C GLN A 118 -11.83 -6.42 -14.06
N ILE A 119 -11.03 -5.68 -13.29
CA ILE A 119 -11.19 -5.60 -11.84
C ILE A 119 -12.53 -4.94 -11.50
N GLN A 120 -13.23 -5.50 -10.52
CA GLN A 120 -14.53 -4.99 -10.12
C GLN A 120 -14.34 -3.93 -9.04
N LEU A 121 -14.53 -2.68 -9.41
CA LEU A 121 -14.49 -1.52 -8.52
C LEU A 121 -15.82 -0.77 -8.58
N GLY A 122 -16.23 -0.20 -7.45
CA GLY A 122 -17.32 0.77 -7.43
C GLY A 122 -16.92 2.06 -8.16
N GLN A 123 -17.92 2.87 -8.53
CA GLN A 123 -17.75 4.07 -9.36
C GLN A 123 -16.60 4.99 -8.91
N TRP A 124 -16.41 5.15 -7.60
CA TRP A 124 -15.41 6.04 -7.02
C TRP A 124 -14.22 5.31 -6.41
N GLN A 125 -14.23 3.96 -6.41
CA GLN A 125 -13.13 3.20 -5.83
C GLN A 125 -11.90 3.24 -6.72
N ARG A 126 -10.78 3.58 -6.08
CA ARG A 126 -9.42 3.51 -6.64
C ARG A 126 -8.55 2.67 -5.73
N VAL A 127 -7.56 2.02 -6.29
CA VAL A 127 -6.55 1.25 -5.55
C VAL A 127 -5.42 2.18 -5.17
N PHE A 128 -5.19 2.37 -3.89
CA PHE A 128 -4.12 3.23 -3.38
C PHE A 128 -3.02 2.44 -2.69
N LEU A 129 -1.78 2.87 -2.90
CA LEU A 129 -0.69 2.71 -1.95
C LEU A 129 -0.57 4.00 -1.14
N VAL A 130 -0.42 3.91 0.17
CA VAL A 130 -0.05 5.04 1.03
C VAL A 130 1.32 4.80 1.66
N GLU A 131 2.24 5.77 1.52
CA GLU A 131 3.49 5.82 2.26
C GLU A 131 3.22 6.30 3.68
N LEU A 132 3.64 5.54 4.68
CA LEU A 132 3.43 5.88 6.10
C LEU A 132 4.72 6.35 6.79
N ASP A 133 5.84 6.27 6.07
CA ASP A 133 7.16 6.64 6.55
C ASP A 133 7.67 7.86 5.75
N TYR A 134 8.93 7.92 5.40
CA TYR A 134 9.50 8.90 4.49
C TYR A 134 9.68 8.32 3.09
N SER A 135 10.15 9.13 2.14
CA SER A 135 10.43 8.70 0.77
C SER A 135 11.27 7.42 0.72
N ARG A 136 10.76 6.38 0.08
CA ARG A 136 11.42 5.08 -0.07
C ARG A 136 11.11 4.43 -1.42
N PRO A 137 12.02 3.56 -1.93
CA PRO A 137 11.62 2.60 -2.97
C PRO A 137 10.62 1.61 -2.39
N ARG A 138 9.53 1.36 -3.12
CA ARG A 138 8.47 0.43 -2.72
C ARG A 138 8.18 -0.56 -3.82
N GLU A 139 7.81 -1.78 -3.43
CA GLU A 139 7.34 -2.82 -4.32
C GLU A 139 5.94 -3.27 -3.91
N VAL A 140 5.06 -3.38 -4.90
CA VAL A 140 3.73 -3.97 -4.75
C VAL A 140 3.65 -5.18 -5.66
N GLN A 141 3.35 -6.33 -5.11
CA GLN A 141 3.19 -7.57 -5.87
C GLN A 141 1.73 -7.74 -6.27
N ILE A 142 1.53 -8.03 -7.55
CA ILE A 142 0.22 -8.35 -8.11
C ILE A 142 0.24 -9.83 -8.49
N GLN A 143 -0.72 -10.59 -7.97
CA GLN A 143 -0.94 -11.98 -8.36
C GLN A 143 -2.37 -12.17 -8.84
N ILE A 144 -2.54 -12.75 -10.01
CA ILE A 144 -3.83 -13.03 -10.63
C ILE A 144 -4.01 -14.52 -10.74
N LEU A 145 -5.14 -15.00 -10.27
CA LEU A 145 -5.53 -16.41 -10.27
C LEU A 145 -6.88 -16.55 -11.00
N GLY A 146 -6.98 -17.42 -12.00
CA GLY A 146 -8.25 -17.59 -12.70
C GLY A 146 -8.15 -18.37 -14.02
N GLU A 147 -9.02 -18.03 -14.97
CA GLU A 147 -9.12 -18.66 -16.30
C GLU A 147 -9.40 -17.64 -17.41
#